data_b054e42117ea8683c23c2846807bbcbd
#
_entry.id   b054e42117ea8683c23c2846807bbcbd
#
_cell.length_a   1.000
_cell.length_b   1.000
_cell.length_c   1.000
_cell.angle_alpha   90.00
_cell.angle_beta   90.00
_cell.angle_gamma   90.00
#
_symmetry.space_group_name_H-M   'P 1'
#
loop_
_entity.id
_entity.type
_entity.pdbx_description
1 polymer ?
#
loop_
_entity_poly.entity_id
_entity_poly.type
_entity_poly.pdbx_seq_one_letter_code
_entity_poly.pdbx_strand_id
1 'polypeptide(L)'
;VYTDLEFELIKEDIKICKSLGVDGIVSGVLKPDNSIDIERTQTLIELSKPLPFTFHRAFDLIEDQEAALKQLIALGAQRILTSGGETSAPEAQHQLKKLVETSNDRIIILAGGGIKSNNINKLLKTGCKEFHMTANAIVKSPAAKAPIMLNASTIIPEQNYKASNLEEIINVIHELDTFFSKHD
;
A
#
# COMPACT_ATOMS: atom_id res chain seq x y z
N VAL A 1 -4.33 7.40 14.27
CA VAL A 1 -3.78 8.43 15.18
C VAL A 1 -2.82 7.75 16.14
N TYR A 2 -1.60 8.27 16.27
CA TYR A 2 -0.59 7.76 17.18
C TYR A 2 -0.41 8.70 18.37
N THR A 3 -0.16 8.15 19.55
CA THR A 3 0.32 8.90 20.71
C THR A 3 1.73 9.44 20.44
N ASP A 4 2.19 10.37 21.29
CA ASP A 4 3.56 10.88 21.17
C ASP A 4 4.61 9.77 21.36
N LEU A 5 4.37 8.84 22.28
CA LEU A 5 5.26 7.71 22.52
C LEU A 5 5.35 6.77 21.30
N GLU A 6 4.21 6.42 20.70
CA GLU A 6 4.18 5.61 19.47
C GLU A 6 4.87 6.33 18.30
N PHE A 7 4.72 7.64 18.21
CA PHE A 7 5.40 8.42 17.18
C PHE A 7 6.93 8.44 17.39
N GLU A 8 7.41 8.55 18.64
CA GLU A 8 8.84 8.41 18.94
C GLU A 8 9.36 7.03 18.54
N LEU A 9 8.61 5.94 18.82
CA LEU A 9 8.98 4.58 18.40
C LEU A 9 9.09 4.47 16.87
N ILE A 10 8.13 5.02 16.12
CA ILE A 10 8.18 5.03 14.63
C ILE A 10 9.46 5.75 14.15
N LYS A 11 9.87 6.85 14.78
CA LYS A 11 11.10 7.55 14.42
C LYS A 11 12.36 6.70 14.67
N GLU A 12 12.41 5.98 15.79
CA GLU A 12 13.51 5.06 16.07
C GLU A 12 13.53 3.88 15.09
N ASP A 13 12.37 3.31 14.77
CA ASP A 13 12.26 2.25 13.77
C ASP A 13 12.81 2.68 12.40
N ILE A 14 12.52 3.92 11.95
CA ILE A 14 13.09 4.46 10.71
C ILE A 14 14.62 4.51 10.77
N LYS A 15 15.20 4.96 11.89
CA LYS A 15 16.67 5.00 12.06
C LYS A 15 17.27 3.58 11.99
N ILE A 16 16.64 2.63 12.68
CA ILE A 16 17.07 1.22 12.66
C ILE A 16 16.97 0.65 11.25
N CYS A 17 15.83 0.81 10.56
CA CYS A 17 15.66 0.36 9.19
C CYS A 17 16.76 0.91 8.27
N LYS A 18 17.06 2.20 8.36
CA LYS A 18 18.15 2.82 7.59
C LYS A 18 19.51 2.18 7.89
N SER A 19 19.81 1.90 9.16
CA SER A 19 21.06 1.24 9.54
C SER A 19 21.18 -0.19 9.02
N LEU A 20 20.06 -0.85 8.77
CA LEU A 20 19.97 -2.19 8.18
C LEU A 20 20.02 -2.19 6.65
N GLY A 21 20.03 -1.02 6.00
CA GLY A 21 20.19 -0.89 4.56
C GLY A 21 18.93 -1.18 3.75
N VAL A 22 17.75 -0.79 4.25
CA VAL A 22 16.50 -0.90 3.47
C VAL A 22 16.48 0.08 2.30
N ASP A 23 15.69 -0.21 1.27
CA ASP A 23 15.59 0.59 0.04
C ASP A 23 14.57 1.73 0.13
N GLY A 24 13.72 1.75 1.15
CA GLY A 24 12.69 2.79 1.31
C GLY A 24 11.88 2.63 2.59
N ILE A 25 11.14 3.67 2.94
CA ILE A 25 10.30 3.72 4.14
C ILE A 25 8.84 3.85 3.72
N VAL A 26 7.99 3.05 4.36
CA VAL A 26 6.53 3.12 4.22
C VAL A 26 5.93 3.50 5.57
N SER A 27 5.28 4.66 5.65
CA SER A 27 4.63 5.13 6.88
C SER A 27 3.57 6.19 6.55
N GLY A 28 2.90 6.74 7.57
CA GLY A 28 1.95 7.84 7.40
C GLY A 28 1.21 8.12 8.69
N VAL A 29 0.88 9.39 8.93
CA VAL A 29 0.20 9.84 10.14
C VAL A 29 -0.99 10.70 9.77
N LEU A 30 -2.15 10.37 10.35
CA LEU A 30 -3.37 11.16 10.27
C LEU A 30 -3.72 11.76 11.63
N LYS A 31 -4.40 12.90 11.59
CA LYS A 31 -5.09 13.49 12.73
C LYS A 31 -6.41 12.76 13.01
N PRO A 32 -7.07 13.05 14.17
CA PRO A 32 -8.36 12.44 14.50
C PRO A 32 -9.50 12.71 13.50
N ASP A 33 -9.39 13.76 12.69
CA ASP A 33 -10.32 14.13 11.64
C ASP A 33 -10.00 13.48 10.27
N ASN A 34 -9.08 12.53 10.26
CA ASN A 34 -8.54 11.87 9.07
C ASN A 34 -7.77 12.80 8.10
N SER A 35 -7.47 14.04 8.45
CA SER A 35 -6.53 14.85 7.67
C SER A 35 -5.09 14.40 7.91
N ILE A 36 -4.18 14.71 6.96
CA ILE A 36 -2.76 14.43 7.13
C ILE A 36 -2.21 15.23 8.31
N ASP A 37 -1.52 14.57 9.22
CA ASP A 37 -0.67 15.27 10.19
C ASP A 37 0.59 15.75 9.47
N ILE A 38 0.53 16.97 8.98
CA ILE A 38 1.58 17.59 8.14
C ILE A 38 2.92 17.61 8.88
N GLU A 39 2.93 18.04 10.14
CA GLU A 39 4.15 18.20 10.93
C GLU A 39 4.84 16.85 11.17
N ARG A 40 4.07 15.86 11.63
CA ARG A 40 4.60 14.50 11.87
C ARG A 40 5.01 13.83 10.55
N THR A 41 4.22 13.97 9.49
CA THR A 41 4.55 13.39 8.19
C THR A 41 5.83 14.01 7.61
N GLN A 42 6.00 15.32 7.72
CA GLN A 42 7.24 16.00 7.33
C GLN A 42 8.44 15.45 8.09
N THR A 43 8.31 15.27 9.40
CA THR A 43 9.38 14.71 10.24
C THR A 43 9.78 13.31 9.77
N LEU A 44 8.81 12.43 9.46
CA LEU A 44 9.10 11.08 8.96
C LEU A 44 9.78 11.10 7.59
N ILE A 45 9.35 11.98 6.68
CA ILE A 45 9.97 12.15 5.37
C ILE A 45 11.43 12.61 5.52
N GLU A 46 11.71 13.62 6.36
CA GLU A 46 13.07 14.10 6.59
C GLU A 46 13.97 13.04 7.21
N LEU A 47 13.47 12.28 8.20
CA LEU A 47 14.21 11.17 8.79
C LEU A 47 14.51 10.05 7.78
N SER A 48 13.62 9.85 6.82
CA SER A 48 13.79 8.80 5.80
C SER A 48 14.92 9.11 4.81
N LYS A 49 15.24 10.38 4.58
CA LYS A 49 16.26 10.78 3.60
C LYS A 49 17.61 10.10 3.85
N PRO A 50 18.33 9.67 2.79
CA PRO A 50 18.03 9.84 1.35
C PRO A 50 17.08 8.79 0.76
N LEU A 51 16.51 7.89 1.59
CA LEU A 51 15.61 6.82 1.11
C LEU A 51 14.26 7.39 0.67
N PRO A 52 13.61 6.80 -0.34
CA PRO A 52 12.27 7.19 -0.76
C PRO A 52 11.25 6.90 0.33
N PHE A 53 10.25 7.79 0.44
CA PHE A 53 9.16 7.67 1.39
C PHE A 53 7.84 7.39 0.66
N THR A 54 7.13 6.36 1.10
CA THR A 54 5.78 6.01 0.64
C THR A 54 4.77 6.32 1.74
N PHE A 55 3.79 7.17 1.45
CA PHE A 55 2.63 7.33 2.34
C PHE A 55 1.69 6.16 2.13
N HIS A 56 1.37 5.44 3.21
CA HIS A 56 0.62 4.19 3.14
C HIS A 56 -0.90 4.40 3.01
N ARG A 57 -1.67 3.30 3.05
CA ARG A 57 -3.12 3.27 2.86
C ARG A 57 -3.96 4.07 3.88
N ALA A 58 -3.37 4.73 4.87
CA ALA A 58 -4.08 5.77 5.62
C ALA A 58 -4.61 6.87 4.70
N PHE A 59 -4.00 7.07 3.52
CA PHE A 59 -4.51 7.94 2.47
C PHE A 59 -5.94 7.62 2.04
N ASP A 60 -6.33 6.36 2.08
CA ASP A 60 -7.68 5.92 1.70
C ASP A 60 -8.78 6.38 2.68
N LEU A 61 -8.41 6.84 3.88
CA LEU A 61 -9.33 7.37 4.90
C LEU A 61 -9.59 8.88 4.75
N ILE A 62 -8.86 9.55 3.85
CA ILE A 62 -8.96 10.99 3.65
C ILE A 62 -10.09 11.31 2.68
N GLU A 63 -10.98 12.22 3.06
CA GLU A 63 -12.14 12.60 2.25
C GLU A 63 -11.71 13.35 0.98
N ASP A 64 -10.89 14.40 1.10
CA ASP A 64 -10.33 15.15 -0.04
C ASP A 64 -8.94 14.61 -0.42
N GLN A 65 -8.93 13.53 -1.18
CA GLN A 65 -7.70 12.90 -1.64
C GLN A 65 -6.87 13.76 -2.60
N GLU A 66 -7.49 14.68 -3.34
CA GLU A 66 -6.75 15.58 -4.24
C GLU A 66 -6.00 16.67 -3.47
N ALA A 67 -6.60 17.24 -2.44
CA ALA A 67 -5.90 18.17 -1.57
C ALA A 67 -4.76 17.44 -0.82
N ALA A 68 -5.01 16.25 -0.31
CA ALA A 68 -4.01 15.41 0.35
C ALA A 68 -2.84 15.04 -0.57
N LEU A 69 -3.12 14.68 -1.83
CA LEU A 69 -2.10 14.43 -2.85
C LEU A 69 -1.17 15.64 -3.03
N LYS A 70 -1.74 16.85 -3.18
CA LYS A 70 -0.97 18.09 -3.31
C LYS A 70 -0.11 18.37 -2.07
N GLN A 71 -0.63 18.09 -0.88
CA GLN A 71 0.12 18.22 0.37
C GLN A 71 1.31 17.25 0.40
N LEU A 72 1.10 15.96 0.07
CA LEU A 72 2.17 14.96 0.06
C LEU A 72 3.25 15.26 -0.99
N ILE A 73 2.88 15.80 -2.15
CA ILE A 73 3.83 16.32 -3.14
C ILE A 73 4.67 17.44 -2.55
N ALA A 74 4.04 18.41 -1.88
CA ALA A 74 4.73 19.55 -1.26
C ALA A 74 5.67 19.11 -0.13
N LEU A 75 5.31 18.06 0.62
CA LEU A 75 6.13 17.45 1.66
C LEU A 75 7.31 16.63 1.11
N GLY A 76 7.29 16.27 -0.18
CA GLY A 76 8.34 15.51 -0.83
C GLY A 76 8.21 13.99 -0.69
N ALA A 77 7.00 13.46 -0.46
CA ALA A 77 6.75 12.03 -0.58
C ALA A 77 6.96 11.56 -2.03
N GLN A 78 7.54 10.38 -2.22
CA GLN A 78 7.80 9.82 -3.56
C GLN A 78 6.65 8.94 -4.05
N ARG A 79 5.89 8.31 -3.13
CA ARG A 79 4.78 7.40 -3.46
C ARG A 79 3.61 7.58 -2.53
N ILE A 80 2.43 7.26 -3.04
CA ILE A 80 1.21 7.06 -2.24
C ILE A 80 0.68 5.67 -2.55
N LEU A 81 0.61 4.81 -1.54
CA LEU A 81 -0.06 3.51 -1.64
C LEU A 81 -1.54 3.70 -1.34
N THR A 82 -2.38 3.43 -2.32
CA THR A 82 -3.83 3.67 -2.21
C THR A 82 -4.67 2.66 -2.97
N SER A 83 -5.89 2.42 -2.49
CA SER A 83 -6.95 1.77 -3.25
C SER A 83 -7.91 2.77 -3.90
N GLY A 84 -7.59 4.08 -3.85
CA GLY A 84 -8.46 5.14 -4.33
C GLY A 84 -9.64 5.46 -3.40
N GLY A 85 -9.54 5.10 -2.11
CA GLY A 85 -10.60 5.31 -1.11
C GLY A 85 -11.71 4.25 -1.12
N GLU A 86 -11.60 3.22 -1.94
CA GLU A 86 -12.55 2.12 -2.01
C GLU A 86 -12.02 0.88 -1.26
N THR A 87 -12.87 -0.12 -1.08
CA THR A 87 -12.48 -1.39 -0.45
C THR A 87 -11.36 -2.07 -1.23
N SER A 88 -11.38 -1.97 -2.55
CA SER A 88 -10.35 -2.51 -3.44
C SER A 88 -10.02 -1.56 -4.59
N ALA A 89 -8.76 -1.55 -5.02
CA ALA A 89 -8.29 -0.71 -6.12
C ALA A 89 -9.05 -0.93 -7.45
N PRO A 90 -9.43 -2.18 -7.85
CA PRO A 90 -10.24 -2.39 -9.04
C PRO A 90 -11.63 -1.74 -9.05
N GLU A 91 -12.15 -1.32 -7.88
CA GLU A 91 -13.42 -0.61 -7.76
C GLU A 91 -13.25 0.89 -7.94
N ALA A 92 -12.05 1.42 -7.69
CA ALA A 92 -11.74 2.85 -7.70
C ALA A 92 -11.05 3.34 -8.99
N GLN A 93 -11.25 2.70 -10.13
CA GLN A 93 -10.54 3.03 -11.38
C GLN A 93 -10.60 4.51 -11.75
N HIS A 94 -11.77 5.13 -11.60
CA HIS A 94 -11.96 6.55 -11.91
C HIS A 94 -11.12 7.44 -10.98
N GLN A 95 -11.14 7.16 -9.67
CA GLN A 95 -10.40 7.93 -8.68
C GLN A 95 -8.88 7.74 -8.85
N LEU A 96 -8.42 6.51 -9.07
CA LEU A 96 -7.00 6.24 -9.33
C LEU A 96 -6.52 6.98 -10.58
N LYS A 97 -7.28 6.97 -11.67
CA LYS A 97 -6.96 7.74 -12.88
C LYS A 97 -6.86 9.23 -12.58
N LYS A 98 -7.81 9.79 -11.85
CA LYS A 98 -7.81 11.20 -11.45
C LYS A 98 -6.60 11.56 -10.60
N LEU A 99 -6.21 10.69 -9.65
CA LEU A 99 -5.00 10.88 -8.85
C LEU A 99 -3.73 10.85 -9.70
N VAL A 100 -3.63 9.93 -10.66
CA VAL A 100 -2.51 9.87 -11.61
C VAL A 100 -2.42 11.15 -12.43
N GLU A 101 -3.52 11.59 -13.04
CA GLU A 101 -3.56 12.83 -13.82
C GLU A 101 -3.19 14.05 -12.96
N THR A 102 -3.73 14.16 -11.74
CA THR A 102 -3.44 15.26 -10.81
C THR A 102 -2.01 15.24 -10.30
N SER A 103 -1.39 14.04 -10.16
CA SER A 103 0.00 13.90 -9.72
C SER A 103 0.99 14.55 -10.70
N ASN A 104 0.67 14.50 -11.98
CA ASN A 104 1.51 15.02 -13.07
C ASN A 104 2.98 14.56 -12.93
N ASP A 105 3.18 13.27 -12.74
CA ASP A 105 4.45 12.58 -12.52
C ASP A 105 5.32 13.09 -11.34
N ARG A 106 4.75 13.96 -10.48
CA ARG A 106 5.47 14.51 -9.31
C ARG A 106 5.52 13.56 -8.12
N ILE A 107 4.63 12.58 -8.09
CA ILE A 107 4.55 11.52 -7.08
C ILE A 107 3.94 10.28 -7.74
N ILE A 108 4.41 9.11 -7.36
CA ILE A 108 3.92 7.85 -7.91
C ILE A 108 2.64 7.43 -7.17
N ILE A 109 1.60 7.10 -7.93
CA ILE A 109 0.40 6.46 -7.41
C ILE A 109 0.61 4.94 -7.48
N LEU A 110 0.93 4.35 -6.34
CA LEU A 110 1.10 2.91 -6.15
C LEU A 110 -0.26 2.30 -5.84
N ALA A 111 -0.90 1.70 -6.84
CA ALA A 111 -2.21 1.08 -6.65
C ALA A 111 -2.10 -0.18 -5.78
N GLY A 112 -2.93 -0.28 -4.73
CA GLY A 112 -2.92 -1.44 -3.84
C GLY A 112 -4.25 -1.71 -3.18
N GLY A 113 -4.49 -2.98 -2.86
CA GLY A 113 -5.74 -3.47 -2.28
C GLY A 113 -6.54 -4.31 -3.27
N GLY A 114 -6.59 -5.62 -3.04
CA GLY A 114 -7.39 -6.56 -3.82
C GLY A 114 -6.90 -6.84 -5.24
N ILE A 115 -5.65 -6.50 -5.57
CA ILE A 115 -5.06 -6.72 -6.90
C ILE A 115 -4.79 -8.20 -7.13
N LYS A 116 -5.20 -8.69 -8.31
CA LYS A 116 -5.06 -10.05 -8.79
C LYS A 116 -4.85 -10.09 -10.30
N SER A 117 -4.36 -11.21 -10.84
CA SER A 117 -4.17 -11.42 -12.28
C SER A 117 -5.46 -11.18 -13.10
N ASN A 118 -6.61 -11.58 -12.58
CA ASN A 118 -7.90 -11.41 -13.27
C ASN A 118 -8.46 -9.98 -13.26
N ASN A 119 -7.85 -9.05 -12.54
CA ASN A 119 -8.34 -7.67 -12.44
C ASN A 119 -7.30 -6.58 -12.72
N ILE A 120 -6.00 -6.92 -12.78
CA ILE A 120 -4.90 -5.96 -13.01
C ILE A 120 -5.10 -5.15 -14.29
N ASN A 121 -5.66 -5.74 -15.34
CA ASN A 121 -5.94 -5.07 -16.61
C ASN A 121 -6.90 -3.87 -16.51
N LYS A 122 -7.74 -3.83 -15.46
CA LYS A 122 -8.57 -2.66 -15.17
C LYS A 122 -7.74 -1.51 -14.64
N LEU A 123 -6.72 -1.83 -13.84
CA LEU A 123 -5.86 -0.84 -13.21
C LEU A 123 -4.80 -0.28 -14.16
N LEU A 124 -4.32 -1.07 -15.11
CA LEU A 124 -3.39 -0.61 -16.15
C LEU A 124 -3.96 0.57 -16.97
N LYS A 125 -5.29 0.58 -17.18
CA LYS A 125 -5.99 1.67 -17.89
C LYS A 125 -6.10 2.96 -17.08
N THR A 126 -5.76 2.96 -15.79
CA THR A 126 -5.77 4.16 -14.95
C THR A 126 -4.52 5.02 -15.11
N GLY A 127 -3.46 4.48 -15.73
CA GLY A 127 -2.16 5.12 -15.83
C GLY A 127 -1.24 4.85 -14.63
N CYS A 128 -1.68 4.07 -13.63
CA CYS A 128 -0.78 3.60 -12.57
C CYS A 128 0.34 2.74 -13.17
N LYS A 129 1.58 2.98 -12.72
CA LYS A 129 2.78 2.27 -13.18
C LYS A 129 3.32 1.30 -12.13
N GLU A 130 2.92 1.44 -10.88
CA GLU A 130 3.33 0.57 -9.77
C GLU A 130 2.10 -0.06 -9.10
N PHE A 131 2.24 -1.33 -8.70
CA PHE A 131 1.15 -2.13 -8.13
C PHE A 131 1.63 -2.90 -6.90
N HIS A 132 0.81 -2.91 -5.85
CA HIS A 132 1.07 -3.63 -4.61
C HIS A 132 0.03 -4.71 -4.40
N MET A 133 0.49 -5.95 -4.20
CA MET A 133 -0.39 -7.09 -3.97
C MET A 133 0.16 -8.01 -2.87
N THR A 134 -0.70 -8.73 -2.19
CA THR A 134 -0.30 -9.74 -1.20
C THR A 134 -0.07 -11.11 -1.83
N ALA A 135 -0.64 -11.36 -3.00
CA ALA A 135 -0.58 -12.64 -3.73
C ALA A 135 -0.76 -13.88 -2.84
N ASN A 136 -1.63 -13.82 -1.85
CA ASN A 136 -1.79 -14.93 -0.92
C ASN A 136 -2.89 -15.90 -1.37
N ALA A 137 -2.69 -17.18 -1.04
CA ALA A 137 -3.69 -18.22 -1.10
C ALA A 137 -3.89 -18.84 0.29
N ILE A 138 -5.08 -19.37 0.52
CA ILE A 138 -5.38 -20.17 1.71
C ILE A 138 -4.88 -21.59 1.46
N VAL A 139 -3.95 -22.04 2.29
CA VAL A 139 -3.37 -23.36 2.23
C VAL A 139 -3.85 -24.19 3.42
N LYS A 140 -4.23 -25.42 3.17
CA LYS A 140 -4.60 -26.34 4.24
C LYS A 140 -3.36 -26.80 5.00
N SER A 141 -3.40 -26.70 6.33
CA SER A 141 -2.33 -27.22 7.17
C SER A 141 -2.20 -28.74 7.01
N PRO A 142 -0.99 -29.29 6.90
CA PRO A 142 -0.79 -30.73 6.92
C PRO A 142 -0.99 -31.34 8.32
N ALA A 143 -1.14 -30.51 9.35
CA ALA A 143 -1.36 -30.99 10.72
C ALA A 143 -2.68 -31.75 10.85
N ALA A 144 -2.71 -32.76 11.71
CA ALA A 144 -3.93 -33.48 12.07
C ALA A 144 -4.97 -32.50 12.65
N LYS A 145 -6.25 -32.81 12.43
CA LYS A 145 -7.34 -32.01 12.97
C LYS A 145 -7.24 -31.97 14.51
N ALA A 146 -7.12 -30.78 15.07
CA ALA A 146 -7.11 -30.62 16.51
C ALA A 146 -8.47 -31.01 17.09
N PRO A 147 -8.50 -31.68 18.27
CA PRO A 147 -9.77 -32.08 18.92
C PRO A 147 -10.56 -30.87 19.44
N ILE A 148 -9.91 -29.75 19.66
CA ILE A 148 -10.51 -28.47 20.08
C ILE A 148 -9.97 -27.32 19.24
N MET A 149 -10.76 -26.29 19.06
CA MET A 149 -10.33 -25.02 18.46
C MET A 149 -9.72 -24.14 19.56
N LEU A 150 -8.48 -23.69 19.35
CA LEU A 150 -7.77 -22.81 20.30
C LEU A 150 -8.10 -21.34 20.07
N ASN A 151 -8.57 -21.02 18.87
CA ASN A 151 -8.86 -19.66 18.44
C ASN A 151 -10.38 -19.49 18.24
N ALA A 152 -10.98 -18.50 18.93
CA ALA A 152 -12.38 -18.14 18.76
C ALA A 152 -12.66 -17.37 17.45
N SER A 153 -11.61 -16.96 16.70
CA SER A 153 -11.75 -16.25 15.42
C SER A 153 -12.15 -17.21 14.29
N THR A 154 -13.18 -16.85 13.57
CA THR A 154 -13.69 -17.61 12.40
C THR A 154 -13.12 -17.10 11.06
N ILE A 155 -12.25 -16.09 11.06
CA ILE A 155 -11.75 -15.43 9.84
C ILE A 155 -10.91 -16.40 9.00
N ILE A 156 -10.05 -17.20 9.65
CA ILE A 156 -9.32 -18.29 9.01
C ILE A 156 -9.41 -19.49 9.96
N PRO A 157 -10.01 -20.61 9.53
CA PRO A 157 -10.00 -21.82 10.34
C PRO A 157 -8.57 -22.23 10.71
N GLU A 158 -8.33 -22.69 11.94
CA GLU A 158 -7.00 -23.06 12.47
C GLU A 158 -6.25 -24.10 11.62
N GLN A 159 -6.96 -24.84 10.79
CA GLN A 159 -6.39 -25.80 9.86
C GLN A 159 -5.89 -25.19 8.55
N ASN A 160 -6.01 -23.87 8.41
CA ASN A 160 -5.60 -23.16 7.22
C ASN A 160 -4.62 -22.03 7.59
N TYR A 161 -3.75 -21.71 6.67
CA TYR A 161 -2.88 -20.53 6.79
C TYR A 161 -2.77 -19.83 5.44
N LYS A 162 -2.32 -18.58 5.46
CA LYS A 162 -2.03 -17.85 4.23
C LYS A 162 -0.58 -18.08 3.83
N ALA A 163 -0.37 -18.44 2.57
CA ALA A 163 0.95 -18.53 1.95
C ALA A 163 1.00 -17.73 0.65
N SER A 164 2.17 -17.31 0.22
CA SER A 164 2.35 -16.69 -1.08
C SER A 164 2.02 -17.67 -2.20
N ASN A 165 1.31 -17.19 -3.21
CA ASN A 165 0.93 -17.93 -4.40
C ASN A 165 1.83 -17.52 -5.56
N LEU A 166 2.82 -18.34 -5.88
CA LEU A 166 3.78 -18.08 -6.95
C LEU A 166 3.10 -17.96 -8.31
N GLU A 167 2.12 -18.81 -8.60
CA GLU A 167 1.39 -18.79 -9.87
C GLU A 167 0.65 -17.46 -10.06
N GLU A 168 0.00 -16.94 -9.01
CA GLU A 168 -0.68 -15.65 -9.04
C GLU A 168 0.31 -14.50 -9.28
N ILE A 169 1.51 -14.57 -8.69
CA ILE A 169 2.58 -13.58 -8.93
C ILE A 169 3.01 -13.61 -10.39
N ILE A 170 3.30 -14.80 -10.94
CA ILE A 170 3.73 -14.97 -12.33
C ILE A 170 2.65 -14.46 -13.29
N ASN A 171 1.38 -14.79 -13.04
CA ASN A 171 0.27 -14.35 -13.88
C ASN A 171 0.13 -12.82 -13.90
N VAL A 172 0.27 -12.16 -12.74
CA VAL A 172 0.26 -10.69 -12.69
C VAL A 172 1.43 -10.09 -13.45
N ILE A 173 2.65 -10.62 -13.28
CA ILE A 173 3.83 -10.16 -14.03
C ILE A 173 3.60 -10.30 -15.53
N HIS A 174 3.07 -11.44 -15.98
CA HIS A 174 2.77 -11.67 -17.40
C HIS A 174 1.77 -10.65 -17.98
N GLU A 175 0.71 -10.32 -17.23
CA GLU A 175 -0.25 -9.29 -17.64
C GLU A 175 0.40 -7.90 -17.74
N LEU A 176 1.29 -7.56 -16.79
CA LEU A 176 2.05 -6.31 -16.79
C LEU A 176 2.98 -6.23 -18.01
N ASP A 177 3.79 -7.25 -18.25
CA ASP A 177 4.73 -7.32 -19.37
C ASP A 177 3.98 -7.24 -20.71
N THR A 178 2.85 -7.95 -20.82
CA THR A 178 2.03 -7.92 -22.03
C THR A 178 1.44 -6.54 -22.30
N PHE A 179 1.06 -5.80 -21.27
CA PHE A 179 0.51 -4.46 -21.41
C PHE A 179 1.60 -3.46 -21.83
N PHE A 180 2.70 -3.40 -21.07
CA PHE A 180 3.75 -2.40 -21.32
C PHE A 180 4.47 -2.64 -22.65
N SER A 181 4.75 -3.90 -23.06
CA SER A 181 5.33 -4.20 -24.37
C SER A 181 4.48 -3.80 -25.58
N LYS A 182 3.19 -3.50 -25.39
CA LYS A 182 2.30 -3.02 -26.45
C LYS A 182 2.20 -1.50 -26.52
N HIS A 183 2.68 -0.79 -25.50
CA HIS A 183 2.51 0.64 -25.36
C HIS A 183 3.83 1.42 -25.27
N ASP A 184 4.97 0.70 -25.34
CA ASP A 184 6.30 1.22 -25.63
C ASP A 184 6.51 1.32 -27.16
#